data_5d36dd166fb2c222a2ee98e8de4bc10b
#
_entry.id   5d36dd166fb2c222a2ee98e8de4bc10b
#
_cell.length_a   1.000
_cell.length_b   1.000
_cell.length_c   1.000
_cell.angle_alpha   90.00
_cell.angle_beta   90.00
_cell.angle_gamma   90.00
#
_symmetry.space_group_name_H-M   'P 1'
#
loop_
_entity.id
_entity.type
_entity.pdbx_description
1 polymer ?
#
loop_
_entity_poly.entity_id
_entity_poly.type
_entity_poly.pdbx_seq_one_letter_code
_entity_poly.pdbx_strand_id
1 'polypeptide(L)'
;READGIIFGSPVYFHNITGMMRSFLERLLFPCIAYDRDYSSLASKKPATACIYTMNVTREVMLEQHYPEKLGSTEFFIERSFSRPAVLYINDTYQFSDYSKYMVECFSEQEKALQRETQFPLDCRKAFELGRCLARG
;
A
#
# COMPACT_ATOMS: atom_id res chain seq x y z
N ARG A 1 -10.65 17.61 0.54
CA ARG A 1 -12.04 17.29 0.15
C ARG A 1 -12.31 17.52 -1.35
N GLU A 2 -11.34 18.07 -2.07
CA GLU A 2 -11.48 18.41 -3.50
C GLU A 2 -10.73 17.44 -4.43
N ALA A 3 -9.94 16.51 -3.88
CA ALA A 3 -9.15 15.58 -4.67
C ALA A 3 -10.03 14.64 -5.51
N ASP A 4 -9.64 14.43 -6.77
CA ASP A 4 -10.27 13.47 -7.68
C ASP A 4 -9.70 12.07 -7.53
N GLY A 5 -8.48 11.95 -7.02
CA GLY A 5 -7.82 10.67 -6.72
C GLY A 5 -6.97 10.76 -5.46
N ILE A 6 -6.86 9.63 -4.73
CA ILE A 6 -6.04 9.51 -3.52
C ILE A 6 -5.21 8.22 -3.62
N ILE A 7 -3.90 8.35 -3.43
CA ILE A 7 -2.98 7.20 -3.35
C ILE A 7 -2.47 7.09 -1.91
N PHE A 8 -2.71 5.95 -1.28
CA PHE A 8 -2.22 5.59 0.04
C PHE A 8 -0.96 4.74 -0.10
N GLY A 9 0.20 5.28 0.27
CA GLY A 9 1.47 4.56 0.22
C GLY A 9 1.96 4.21 1.61
N SER A 10 2.28 2.93 1.86
CA SER A 10 2.84 2.49 3.14
C SER A 10 3.85 1.35 2.96
N PRO A 11 5.01 1.39 3.63
CA PRO A 11 5.75 0.17 3.84
C PRO A 11 4.94 -0.78 4.73
N VAL A 12 5.20 -2.08 4.56
CA VAL A 12 4.57 -3.13 5.37
C VAL A 12 5.55 -3.56 6.45
N TYR A 13 5.17 -3.34 7.71
CA TYR A 13 5.88 -3.81 8.89
C TYR A 13 4.98 -4.73 9.71
N PHE A 14 5.55 -5.83 10.20
CA PHE A 14 4.81 -6.81 10.98
C PHE A 14 3.49 -7.24 10.31
N HIS A 15 3.56 -7.49 9.00
CA HIS A 15 2.44 -7.93 8.15
C HIS A 15 1.29 -6.90 8.01
N ASN A 16 1.51 -5.64 8.35
CA ASN A 16 0.49 -4.60 8.29
C ASN A 16 1.07 -3.26 7.82
N ILE A 17 0.20 -2.30 7.53
CA ILE A 17 0.59 -0.91 7.30
C ILE A 17 1.26 -0.32 8.53
N THR A 18 2.03 0.74 8.33
CA THR A 18 2.67 1.44 9.46
C THR A 18 1.64 2.02 10.43
N GLY A 19 2.01 2.12 11.71
CA GLY A 19 1.17 2.78 12.72
C GLY A 19 0.82 4.23 12.37
N MET A 20 1.74 4.94 11.70
CA MET A 20 1.50 6.29 11.21
C MET A 20 0.41 6.32 10.13
N MET A 21 0.47 5.43 9.14
CA MET A 21 -0.56 5.30 8.11
C MET A 21 -1.90 4.90 8.75
N ARG A 22 -1.88 3.97 9.70
CA ARG A 22 -3.08 3.55 10.43
C ARG A 22 -3.75 4.72 11.14
N SER A 23 -2.99 5.49 11.91
CA SER A 23 -3.50 6.67 12.62
C SER A 23 -4.05 7.74 11.66
N PHE A 24 -3.39 7.93 10.52
CA PHE A 24 -3.88 8.84 9.48
C PHE A 24 -5.23 8.36 8.90
N LEU A 25 -5.32 7.08 8.54
CA LEU A 25 -6.55 6.51 7.98
C LEU A 25 -7.72 6.55 8.97
N GLU A 26 -7.48 6.27 10.25
CA GLU A 26 -8.53 6.37 11.27
C GLU A 26 -9.13 7.79 11.33
N ARG A 27 -8.29 8.81 11.28
CA ARG A 27 -8.74 10.22 11.30
C ARG A 27 -9.39 10.64 9.99
N LEU A 28 -8.94 10.11 8.86
CA LEU A 28 -9.49 10.42 7.54
C LEU A 28 -10.85 9.76 7.32
N LEU A 29 -10.96 8.46 7.64
CA LEU A 29 -12.10 7.62 7.28
C LEU A 29 -13.23 7.69 8.31
N PHE A 30 -12.92 7.84 9.60
CA PHE A 30 -13.92 7.88 10.65
C PHE A 30 -15.06 8.91 10.40
N PRO A 31 -14.77 10.16 10.00
CA PRO A 31 -15.81 11.14 9.70
C PRO A 31 -16.59 10.86 8.41
N CYS A 32 -16.15 9.88 7.62
CA CYS A 32 -16.76 9.54 6.34
C CYS A 32 -17.76 8.37 6.42
N ILE A 33 -17.98 7.80 7.61
CA ILE A 33 -18.85 6.63 7.79
C ILE A 33 -20.00 6.96 8.72
N ALA A 34 -21.24 6.75 8.26
CA ALA A 34 -22.43 6.83 9.10
C ALA A 34 -22.58 5.59 9.98
N TYR A 35 -23.19 5.74 11.15
CA TYR A 35 -23.56 4.62 12.03
C TYR A 35 -25.03 4.19 11.78
N ASP A 36 -25.42 4.13 10.51
CA ASP A 36 -26.68 3.53 10.08
C ASP A 36 -26.56 2.00 9.91
N ARG A 37 -27.61 1.32 9.49
CA ARG A 37 -27.60 -0.14 9.31
C ARG A 37 -26.55 -0.62 8.29
N ASP A 38 -26.27 0.20 7.30
CA ASP A 38 -25.42 -0.14 6.16
C ASP A 38 -24.02 0.44 6.30
N TYR A 39 -23.75 1.21 7.35
CA TYR A 39 -22.51 1.99 7.51
C TYR A 39 -22.21 2.79 6.25
N SER A 40 -23.20 3.57 5.80
CA SER A 40 -23.12 4.31 4.54
C SER A 40 -22.03 5.38 4.56
N SER A 41 -21.50 5.71 3.38
CA SER A 41 -20.51 6.76 3.22
C SER A 41 -21.14 8.15 3.34
N LEU A 42 -20.57 8.99 4.21
CA LEU A 42 -20.89 10.42 4.33
C LEU A 42 -19.96 11.29 3.46
N ALA A 43 -19.06 10.70 2.69
CA ALA A 43 -18.19 11.44 1.81
C ALA A 43 -19.00 12.12 0.70
N SER A 44 -18.88 13.43 0.58
CA SER A 44 -19.54 14.22 -0.46
C SER A 44 -19.03 13.93 -1.87
N LYS A 45 -17.81 13.39 -1.98
CA LYS A 45 -17.14 12.98 -3.21
C LYS A 45 -16.52 11.62 -2.99
N LYS A 46 -16.56 10.77 -4.00
CA LYS A 46 -15.91 9.46 -3.99
C LYS A 46 -14.69 9.48 -4.93
N PRO A 47 -13.53 9.94 -4.46
CA PRO A 47 -12.32 9.96 -5.26
C PRO A 47 -11.93 8.55 -5.69
N ALA A 48 -11.30 8.42 -6.86
CA ALA A 48 -10.62 7.19 -7.24
C ALA A 48 -9.48 6.91 -6.24
N THR A 49 -9.32 5.67 -5.78
CA THR A 49 -8.32 5.35 -4.75
C THR A 49 -7.34 4.27 -5.20
N ALA A 50 -6.12 4.33 -4.67
CA ALA A 50 -5.14 3.26 -4.81
C ALA A 50 -4.36 3.06 -3.50
N CYS A 51 -3.88 1.84 -3.30
CA CYS A 51 -2.95 1.47 -2.24
C CYS A 51 -1.64 0.97 -2.86
N ILE A 52 -0.50 1.52 -2.42
CA ILE A 52 0.83 1.06 -2.80
C ILE A 52 1.52 0.55 -1.54
N TYR A 53 1.82 -0.74 -1.51
CA TYR A 53 2.50 -1.39 -0.39
C TYR A 53 3.90 -1.80 -0.80
N THR A 54 4.90 -1.32 -0.08
CA THR A 54 6.30 -1.72 -0.27
C THR A 54 6.73 -2.68 0.84
N MET A 55 7.46 -3.72 0.51
CA MET A 55 7.87 -4.71 1.48
C MET A 55 9.20 -5.39 1.13
N ASN A 56 9.92 -5.80 2.16
CA ASN A 56 11.19 -6.49 2.01
C ASN A 56 11.05 -7.94 1.55
N VAL A 57 9.90 -8.56 1.79
CA VAL A 57 9.68 -9.97 1.43
C VAL A 57 9.40 -10.12 -0.06
N THR A 58 9.76 -11.29 -0.60
CA THR A 58 9.44 -11.65 -1.98
C THR A 58 7.94 -11.84 -2.18
N ARG A 59 7.51 -11.91 -3.44
CA ARG A 59 6.10 -12.15 -3.78
C ARG A 59 5.60 -13.50 -3.23
N GLU A 60 6.43 -14.53 -3.29
CA GLU A 60 6.11 -15.88 -2.81
C GLU A 60 5.84 -15.86 -1.31
N VAL A 61 6.74 -15.26 -0.52
CA VAL A 61 6.58 -15.11 0.93
C VAL A 61 5.37 -14.25 1.27
N MET A 62 5.12 -13.18 0.53
CA MET A 62 3.93 -12.35 0.71
C MET A 62 2.64 -13.18 0.60
N LEU A 63 2.54 -14.04 -0.41
CA LEU A 63 1.36 -14.89 -0.64
C LEU A 63 1.26 -16.00 0.41
N GLU A 64 2.37 -16.67 0.72
CA GLU A 64 2.43 -17.72 1.76
C GLU A 64 2.01 -17.20 3.13
N GLN A 65 2.39 -15.97 3.44
CA GLN A 65 2.06 -15.31 4.71
C GLN A 65 0.71 -14.57 4.69
N HIS A 66 -0.08 -14.72 3.63
CA HIS A 66 -1.43 -14.13 3.49
C HIS A 66 -1.47 -12.60 3.70
N TYR A 67 -0.50 -11.86 3.13
CA TYR A 67 -0.48 -10.40 3.25
C TYR A 67 -1.67 -9.72 2.57
N PRO A 68 -2.12 -10.14 1.38
CA PRO A 68 -3.30 -9.54 0.75
C PRO A 68 -4.54 -9.58 1.66
N GLU A 69 -4.79 -10.69 2.34
CA GLU A 69 -5.92 -10.84 3.25
C GLU A 69 -5.78 -9.94 4.50
N LYS A 70 -4.55 -9.84 5.04
CA LYS A 70 -4.26 -9.00 6.20
C LYS A 70 -4.40 -7.51 5.88
N LEU A 71 -3.96 -7.08 4.70
CA LEU A 71 -4.06 -5.69 4.24
C LEU A 71 -5.47 -5.35 3.73
N GLY A 72 -6.21 -6.35 3.27
CA GLY A 72 -7.57 -6.21 2.75
C GLY A 72 -8.55 -5.56 3.74
N SER A 73 -8.33 -5.70 5.05
CA SER A 73 -9.12 -4.99 6.06
C SER A 73 -9.00 -3.46 5.93
N THR A 74 -7.83 -2.94 5.61
CA THR A 74 -7.59 -1.52 5.35
C THR A 74 -8.26 -1.09 4.07
N GLU A 75 -8.12 -1.87 3.01
CA GLU A 75 -8.71 -1.62 1.69
C GLU A 75 -10.24 -1.59 1.76
N PHE A 76 -10.83 -2.49 2.55
CA PHE A 76 -12.27 -2.54 2.79
C PHE A 76 -12.83 -1.22 3.35
N PHE A 77 -12.17 -0.62 4.34
CA PHE A 77 -12.63 0.65 4.90
C PHE A 77 -12.40 1.84 3.97
N ILE A 78 -11.35 1.81 3.14
CA ILE A 78 -11.14 2.80 2.08
C ILE A 78 -12.26 2.70 1.04
N GLU A 79 -12.58 1.49 0.57
CA GLU A 79 -13.68 1.24 -0.36
C GLU A 79 -15.01 1.71 0.18
N ARG A 80 -15.28 1.44 1.44
CA ARG A 80 -16.52 1.83 2.10
C ARG A 80 -16.67 3.34 2.20
N SER A 81 -15.58 4.06 2.45
CA SER A 81 -15.60 5.52 2.57
C SER A 81 -15.61 6.22 1.21
N PHE A 82 -14.86 5.72 0.24
CA PHE A 82 -14.59 6.37 -1.04
C PHE A 82 -14.91 5.46 -2.24
N SER A 83 -13.91 4.77 -2.76
CA SER A 83 -14.01 3.82 -3.87
C SER A 83 -13.11 2.63 -3.60
N ARG A 84 -13.35 1.51 -4.30
CA ARG A 84 -12.49 0.34 -4.24
C ARG A 84 -11.09 0.70 -4.71
N PRO A 85 -10.06 0.54 -3.85
CA PRO A 85 -8.71 0.91 -4.23
C PRO A 85 -8.11 -0.08 -5.23
N ALA A 86 -7.42 0.45 -6.23
CA ALA A 86 -6.47 -0.34 -6.99
C ALA A 86 -5.25 -0.64 -6.12
N VAL A 87 -4.77 -1.88 -6.08
CA VAL A 87 -3.69 -2.29 -5.18
C VAL A 87 -2.44 -2.64 -5.96
N LEU A 88 -1.31 -2.07 -5.54
CA LEU A 88 0.01 -2.37 -6.08
C LEU A 88 0.93 -2.84 -4.94
N TYR A 89 1.41 -4.07 -5.05
CA TYR A 89 2.44 -4.62 -4.18
C TYR A 89 3.81 -4.47 -4.83
N ILE A 90 4.75 -3.91 -4.09
CA ILE A 90 6.15 -3.76 -4.48
C ILE A 90 6.98 -4.59 -3.51
N ASN A 91 7.37 -5.76 -3.97
CA ASN A 91 8.04 -6.77 -3.19
C ASN A 91 9.56 -6.66 -3.28
N ASP A 92 10.22 -7.29 -2.33
CA ASP A 92 11.66 -7.52 -2.33
C ASP A 92 12.48 -6.22 -2.42
N THR A 93 11.95 -5.16 -1.77
CA THR A 93 12.57 -3.83 -1.83
C THR A 93 13.88 -3.78 -1.03
N TYR A 94 14.80 -2.94 -1.50
CA TYR A 94 16.03 -2.62 -0.80
C TYR A 94 15.71 -1.90 0.51
N GLN A 95 16.23 -2.41 1.63
CA GLN A 95 15.81 -1.93 2.96
C GLN A 95 16.82 -0.96 3.58
N PHE A 96 18.11 -1.22 3.45
CA PHE A 96 19.15 -0.46 4.09
C PHE A 96 20.06 0.22 3.06
N SER A 97 20.55 1.41 3.38
CA SER A 97 21.56 2.10 2.57
C SER A 97 22.95 1.47 2.70
N ASP A 98 23.20 0.77 3.81
CA ASP A 98 24.46 0.11 4.13
C ASP A 98 24.17 -1.14 4.98
N TYR A 99 24.20 -2.29 4.36
CA TYR A 99 23.89 -3.58 4.99
C TYR A 99 24.97 -4.03 5.98
N SER A 100 26.20 -3.53 5.87
CA SER A 100 27.28 -3.91 6.78
C SER A 100 27.04 -3.48 8.24
N LYS A 101 26.13 -2.54 8.44
CA LYS A 101 25.74 -2.03 9.77
C LYS A 101 24.71 -2.89 10.49
N TYR A 102 24.18 -3.91 9.83
CA TYR A 102 23.11 -4.74 10.36
C TYR A 102 23.47 -6.21 10.29
N MET A 103 23.04 -6.97 11.26
CA MET A 103 23.12 -8.44 11.20
C MET A 103 21.93 -8.92 10.34
N VAL A 104 22.24 -9.36 9.13
CA VAL A 104 21.24 -9.82 8.15
C VAL A 104 21.66 -11.19 7.62
N GLU A 105 20.91 -12.23 7.98
CA GLU A 105 21.14 -13.61 7.54
C GLU A 105 19.98 -14.15 6.69
N CYS A 106 18.82 -13.50 6.72
CA CYS A 106 17.60 -14.01 6.09
C CYS A 106 17.43 -13.60 4.62
N PHE A 107 18.30 -12.75 4.08
CA PHE A 107 18.32 -12.37 2.66
C PHE A 107 19.71 -11.86 2.24
N SER A 108 19.97 -11.99 0.95
CA SER A 108 21.24 -11.58 0.33
C SER A 108 21.19 -10.12 -0.11
N GLU A 109 22.17 -9.31 0.30
CA GLU A 109 22.34 -7.95 -0.20
C GLU A 109 22.52 -7.91 -1.72
N GLN A 110 23.24 -8.89 -2.28
CA GLN A 110 23.49 -8.98 -3.72
C GLN A 110 22.20 -9.22 -4.51
N GLU A 111 21.32 -10.11 -4.01
CA GLU A 111 20.01 -10.34 -4.61
C GLU A 111 19.12 -9.10 -4.51
N LYS A 112 19.14 -8.41 -3.38
CA LYS A 112 18.44 -7.13 -3.20
C LYS A 112 18.95 -6.04 -4.14
N ALA A 113 20.24 -5.95 -4.36
CA ALA A 113 20.84 -5.01 -5.32
C ALA A 113 20.40 -5.31 -6.75
N LEU A 114 20.43 -6.58 -7.14
CA LEU A 114 19.93 -7.03 -8.45
C LEU A 114 18.45 -6.70 -8.64
N GLN A 115 17.63 -6.98 -7.63
CA GLN A 115 16.20 -6.66 -7.63
C GLN A 115 15.96 -5.15 -7.80
N ARG A 116 16.75 -4.33 -7.12
CA ARG A 116 16.69 -2.87 -7.24
C ARG A 116 17.04 -2.38 -8.65
N GLU A 117 17.98 -3.01 -9.31
CA GLU A 117 18.41 -2.63 -10.66
C GLU A 117 17.46 -3.12 -11.74
N THR A 118 16.87 -4.29 -11.57
CA THR A 118 16.07 -4.95 -12.62
C THR A 118 14.56 -4.77 -12.43
N GLN A 119 14.03 -5.07 -11.26
CA GLN A 119 12.59 -5.11 -11.01
C GLN A 119 12.05 -3.75 -10.54
N PHE A 120 12.76 -3.04 -9.66
CA PHE A 120 12.25 -1.79 -9.10
C PHE A 120 11.94 -0.72 -10.15
N PRO A 121 12.70 -0.54 -11.26
CA PRO A 121 12.31 0.36 -12.34
C PRO A 121 11.01 -0.05 -13.03
N LEU A 122 10.69 -1.34 -13.09
CA LEU A 122 9.42 -1.85 -13.62
C LEU A 122 8.27 -1.50 -12.68
N ASP A 123 8.50 -1.63 -11.38
CA ASP A 123 7.49 -1.30 -10.36
C ASP A 123 7.23 0.21 -10.31
N CYS A 124 8.25 1.04 -10.50
CA CYS A 124 8.09 2.48 -10.67
C CYS A 124 7.21 2.81 -11.90
N ARG A 125 7.38 2.09 -13.01
CA ARG A 125 6.50 2.25 -14.18
C ARG A 125 5.06 1.85 -13.89
N LYS A 126 4.84 0.75 -13.19
CA LYS A 126 3.49 0.33 -12.75
C LYS A 126 2.83 1.39 -11.86
N ALA A 127 3.60 1.95 -10.92
CA ALA A 127 3.11 3.03 -10.05
C ALA A 127 2.76 4.30 -10.83
N PHE A 128 3.57 4.66 -11.82
CA PHE A 128 3.30 5.78 -12.73
C PHE A 128 2.00 5.55 -13.53
N GLU A 129 1.84 4.37 -14.13
CA GLU A 129 0.62 4.02 -14.88
C GLU A 129 -0.61 4.00 -13.98
N LEU A 130 -0.48 3.50 -12.74
CA LEU A 130 -1.54 3.55 -11.75
C LEU A 130 -1.99 4.99 -11.49
N GLY A 131 -1.03 5.90 -11.23
CA GLY A 131 -1.32 7.31 -11.04
C GLY A 131 -1.97 7.96 -12.26
N ARG A 132 -1.50 7.61 -13.47
CA ARG A 132 -2.08 8.07 -14.73
C ARG A 132 -3.52 7.60 -14.93
N CYS A 133 -3.82 6.36 -14.54
CA CYS A 133 -5.18 5.84 -14.58
C CYS A 133 -6.10 6.58 -13.61
N LEU A 134 -5.65 6.82 -12.37
CA LEU A 134 -6.44 7.57 -11.39
C LEU A 134 -6.71 9.01 -11.83
N ALA A 135 -5.77 9.65 -12.51
CA ALA A 135 -5.93 11.02 -12.98
C ALA A 135 -6.89 11.19 -14.18
N ARG A 136 -7.23 10.08 -14.85
CA ARG A 136 -8.16 10.10 -15.99
C ARG A 136 -9.62 9.84 -15.59
N GLY A 137 -9.85 9.43 -14.35
CA GLY A 137 -11.20 9.13 -13.80
C GLY A 137 -11.65 7.76 -14.24
#